data_79a55f7d853b950a17203416d0f735a4
#
_entry.id   79a55f7d853b950a17203416d0f735a4
#
_cell.length_a   1.000
_cell.length_b   1.000
_cell.length_c   1.000
_cell.angle_alpha   90.00
_cell.angle_beta   90.00
_cell.angle_gamma   90.00
#
_symmetry.space_group_name_H-M   'P 1'
#
loop_
_entity.id
_entity.type
_entity.pdbx_description
1 polymer ?
#
loop_
_entity_poly.entity_id
_entity_poly.type
_entity_poly.pdbx_seq_one_letter_code
_entity_poly.pdbx_strand_id
1 'polypeptide(L)'
;MQTVSDYIISRRMDVTITMLDDLLGGQAKDDTNFCGGTGAMLSFAPDGSAYPCIRYAPISIGEEKSQKVRFGSVYDGLYTTEAQRQAKAELDAITRTSQSPQECLECPVSAGCGWCSGLNYELFGTADERSTAICWAHKARVLASCYYHNRRYLEIGDCLPIEVRLPAEDGLKILPAEKWAELMHIETAALMKFADEIGIS
;
A
#
# COMPACT_ATOMS: atom_id res chain seq x y z
N MET A 1 -0.49 -1.42 -17.14
CA MET A 1 -1.74 -1.00 -16.50
C MET A 1 -2.66 -0.25 -17.45
N GLN A 2 -2.19 0.76 -18.21
CA GLN A 2 -3.01 1.49 -19.20
C GLN A 2 -3.79 0.56 -20.12
N THR A 3 -3.13 -0.38 -20.79
CA THR A 3 -3.77 -1.37 -21.69
C THR A 3 -4.90 -2.17 -21.02
N VAL A 4 -4.71 -2.55 -19.75
CA VAL A 4 -5.75 -3.27 -18.99
C VAL A 4 -6.92 -2.34 -18.67
N SER A 5 -6.64 -1.12 -18.23
CA SER A 5 -7.66 -0.10 -17.97
C SER A 5 -8.50 0.18 -19.21
N ASP A 6 -7.85 0.44 -20.35
CA ASP A 6 -8.53 0.70 -21.61
C ASP A 6 -9.42 -0.47 -22.07
N TYR A 7 -8.93 -1.70 -21.89
CA TYR A 7 -9.72 -2.89 -22.23
C TYR A 7 -10.98 -3.01 -21.35
N ILE A 8 -10.85 -2.83 -20.03
CA ILE A 8 -11.96 -2.90 -19.09
C ILE A 8 -12.99 -1.81 -19.39
N ILE A 9 -12.55 -0.57 -19.60
CA ILE A 9 -13.39 0.59 -19.89
C ILE A 9 -14.13 0.38 -21.22
N SER A 10 -13.42 0.02 -22.30
CA SER A 10 -14.00 -0.18 -23.62
C SER A 10 -15.07 -1.28 -23.67
N ARG A 11 -14.95 -2.27 -22.78
CA ARG A 11 -15.91 -3.38 -22.65
C ARG A 11 -16.98 -3.14 -21.59
N ARG A 12 -16.91 -2.01 -20.87
CA ARG A 12 -17.78 -1.69 -19.73
C ARG A 12 -17.88 -2.85 -18.73
N MET A 13 -16.73 -3.45 -18.45
CA MET A 13 -16.67 -4.62 -17.56
C MET A 13 -16.91 -4.20 -16.11
N ASP A 14 -17.80 -4.94 -15.44
CA ASP A 14 -18.01 -4.84 -13.98
C ASP A 14 -17.00 -5.77 -13.27
N VAL A 15 -15.79 -5.26 -13.10
CA VAL A 15 -14.68 -5.98 -12.43
C VAL A 15 -13.97 -5.03 -11.48
N THR A 16 -13.64 -5.52 -10.30
CA THR A 16 -12.80 -4.81 -9.34
C THR A 16 -11.35 -5.23 -9.51
N ILE A 17 -10.47 -4.26 -9.65
CA ILE A 17 -9.02 -4.47 -9.62
C ILE A 17 -8.46 -3.74 -8.41
N THR A 18 -8.19 -4.46 -7.34
CA THR A 18 -7.71 -3.92 -6.05
C THR A 18 -6.59 -2.90 -6.20
N MET A 19 -5.67 -3.12 -7.15
CA MET A 19 -4.56 -2.19 -7.40
C MET A 19 -4.99 -0.85 -8.05
N LEU A 20 -6.19 -0.77 -8.65
CA LEU A 20 -6.70 0.41 -9.33
C LEU A 20 -7.90 1.02 -8.60
N ASP A 21 -8.71 0.17 -7.97
CA ASP A 21 -9.97 0.57 -7.33
C ASP A 21 -9.78 1.01 -5.87
N ASP A 22 -8.62 0.73 -5.26
CA ASP A 22 -8.32 1.27 -3.94
C ASP A 22 -8.39 2.80 -3.99
N LEU A 23 -9.37 3.34 -3.30
CA LEU A 23 -9.50 4.78 -3.12
C LEU A 23 -8.22 5.30 -2.46
N LEU A 24 -7.42 6.03 -3.22
CA LEU A 24 -6.24 6.74 -2.74
C LEU A 24 -6.64 7.95 -1.87
N GLY A 25 -7.89 7.97 -1.44
CA GLY A 25 -8.52 9.06 -0.73
C GLY A 25 -8.39 8.94 0.76
N GLY A 26 -7.67 9.87 1.34
CA GLY A 26 -7.60 10.14 2.76
C GLY A 26 -6.32 9.61 3.41
N GLN A 27 -5.63 10.50 4.08
CA GLN A 27 -4.64 10.09 5.08
C GLN A 27 -5.37 9.29 6.16
N ALA A 28 -4.76 8.20 6.63
CA ALA A 28 -5.21 7.55 7.84
C ALA A 28 -5.33 8.63 8.93
N LYS A 29 -6.52 8.78 9.51
CA LYS A 29 -6.78 9.81 10.52
C LYS A 29 -6.12 9.49 11.85
N ASP A 30 -5.65 8.28 12.01
CA ASP A 30 -5.02 7.74 13.22
C ASP A 30 -3.66 7.11 12.87
N ASP A 31 -2.82 6.99 13.88
CA ASP A 31 -1.49 6.40 13.79
C ASP A 31 -1.55 4.87 13.91
N THR A 32 -2.46 4.25 13.16
CA THR A 32 -2.64 2.81 13.19
C THR A 32 -1.75 2.07 12.21
N ASN A 33 -1.61 0.77 12.42
CA ASN A 33 -0.93 -0.13 11.53
C ASN A 33 -1.69 -0.29 10.21
N PHE A 34 -0.98 -0.22 9.10
CA PHE A 34 -1.54 -0.44 7.77
C PHE A 34 -2.03 -1.88 7.58
N CYS A 35 -1.33 -2.87 8.12
CA CYS A 35 -1.72 -4.27 8.04
C CYS A 35 -1.51 -4.99 9.37
N GLY A 36 -2.21 -6.11 9.58
CA GLY A 36 -2.11 -6.89 10.80
C GLY A 36 -0.78 -7.61 11.06
N GLY A 37 0.21 -7.46 10.17
CA GLY A 37 1.55 -8.09 10.29
C GLY A 37 2.40 -7.56 11.44
N THR A 38 1.91 -6.58 12.19
CA THR A 38 2.49 -6.09 13.43
C THR A 38 1.79 -6.66 14.67
N GLY A 39 1.41 -7.93 14.63
CA GLY A 39 0.92 -8.66 15.79
C GLY A 39 -0.59 -8.93 15.82
N ALA A 40 -1.39 -8.32 14.95
CA ALA A 40 -2.84 -8.58 14.84
C ALA A 40 -3.16 -9.78 13.94
N MET A 41 -2.19 -10.32 13.20
CA MET A 41 -2.31 -11.52 12.36
C MET A 41 -1.52 -12.69 12.94
N LEU A 42 -1.86 -13.88 12.48
CA LEU A 42 -1.08 -15.09 12.71
C LEU A 42 -0.94 -15.88 11.41
N SER A 43 0.26 -16.42 11.21
CA SER A 43 0.58 -17.37 10.15
C SER A 43 1.22 -18.59 10.77
N PHE A 44 0.82 -19.76 10.32
CA PHE A 44 1.37 -21.04 10.80
C PHE A 44 2.23 -21.67 9.70
N ALA A 45 3.44 -22.06 10.08
CA ALA A 45 4.30 -22.86 9.24
C ALA A 45 3.90 -24.35 9.27
N PRO A 46 4.35 -25.17 8.31
CA PRO A 46 3.99 -26.60 8.25
C PRO A 46 4.34 -27.41 9.50
N ASP A 47 5.35 -26.97 10.26
CA ASP A 47 5.75 -27.58 11.55
C ASP A 47 4.87 -27.15 12.73
N GLY A 48 3.83 -26.33 12.48
CA GLY A 48 2.95 -25.79 13.50
C GLY A 48 3.46 -24.54 14.21
N SER A 49 4.64 -24.02 13.87
CA SER A 49 5.15 -22.78 14.43
C SER A 49 4.33 -21.58 13.99
N ALA A 50 4.09 -20.63 14.91
CA ALA A 50 3.29 -19.45 14.72
C ALA A 50 4.13 -18.18 14.61
N TYR A 51 3.83 -17.34 13.62
CA TYR A 51 4.51 -16.10 13.30
C TYR A 51 3.50 -14.95 13.11
N PRO A 52 3.93 -13.66 13.19
CA PRO A 52 3.06 -12.50 12.98
C PRO A 52 2.35 -12.49 11.62
N CYS A 53 3.06 -12.90 10.57
CA CYS A 53 2.51 -13.17 9.23
C CYS A 53 3.48 -14.05 8.44
N ILE A 54 3.10 -14.46 7.23
CA ILE A 54 3.93 -15.31 6.36
C ILE A 54 5.32 -14.70 6.06
N ARG A 55 5.44 -13.36 6.04
CA ARG A 55 6.71 -12.66 5.81
C ARG A 55 7.73 -12.84 6.92
N TYR A 56 7.30 -13.27 8.11
CA TYR A 56 8.20 -13.60 9.24
C TYR A 56 8.51 -15.09 9.35
N ALA A 57 7.88 -15.93 8.53
CA ALA A 57 8.13 -17.36 8.55
C ALA A 57 9.51 -17.71 7.93
N PRO A 58 10.10 -18.86 8.29
CA PRO A 58 11.42 -19.26 7.80
C PRO A 58 11.57 -19.25 6.28
N ILE A 59 10.51 -19.58 5.56
CA ILE A 59 10.49 -19.56 4.10
C ILE A 59 10.73 -18.15 3.51
N SER A 60 10.45 -17.09 4.27
CA SER A 60 10.59 -15.70 3.81
C SER A 60 11.90 -15.07 4.25
N ILE A 61 12.29 -15.25 5.52
CA ILE A 61 13.44 -14.52 6.10
C ILE A 61 14.54 -15.42 6.66
N GLY A 62 14.41 -16.74 6.50
CA GLY A 62 15.34 -17.73 7.03
C GLY A 62 15.08 -18.07 8.50
N GLU A 63 15.62 -19.21 8.92
CA GLU A 63 15.35 -19.80 10.26
C GLU A 63 15.86 -18.91 11.39
N GLU A 64 17.07 -18.37 11.30
CA GLU A 64 17.67 -17.56 12.36
C GLU A 64 16.86 -16.31 12.70
N LYS A 65 16.43 -15.57 11.67
CA LYS A 65 15.64 -14.35 11.86
C LYS A 65 14.22 -14.67 12.35
N SER A 66 13.61 -15.72 11.82
CA SER A 66 12.23 -16.08 12.15
C SER A 66 12.07 -16.54 13.59
N GLN A 67 13.07 -17.23 14.17
CA GLN A 67 13.02 -17.67 15.57
C GLN A 67 12.89 -16.51 16.56
N LYS A 68 13.47 -15.34 16.26
CA LYS A 68 13.41 -14.16 17.13
C LYS A 68 12.02 -13.54 17.24
N VAL A 69 11.15 -13.80 16.26
CA VAL A 69 9.80 -13.25 16.16
C VAL A 69 8.72 -14.35 16.17
N ARG A 70 9.09 -15.54 16.59
CA ARG A 70 8.16 -16.66 16.72
C ARG A 70 7.21 -16.42 17.91
N PHE A 71 5.90 -16.56 17.68
CA PHE A 71 4.87 -16.35 18.70
C PHE A 71 4.50 -17.60 19.49
N GLY A 72 5.00 -18.76 19.06
CA GLY A 72 4.68 -20.05 19.68
C GLY A 72 4.44 -21.15 18.66
N SER A 73 3.59 -22.10 19.00
CA SER A 73 3.16 -23.17 18.10
C SER A 73 1.74 -23.64 18.41
N VAL A 74 1.14 -24.40 17.47
CA VAL A 74 -0.16 -25.06 17.71
C VAL A 74 -0.07 -26.13 18.78
N TYR A 75 1.12 -26.62 19.11
CA TYR A 75 1.35 -27.67 20.09
C TYR A 75 1.60 -27.14 21.49
N ASP A 76 2.40 -26.07 21.60
CA ASP A 76 2.85 -25.51 22.88
C ASP A 76 2.04 -24.29 23.33
N GLY A 77 1.18 -23.79 22.44
CA GLY A 77 0.43 -22.54 22.65
C GLY A 77 1.19 -21.32 22.18
N LEU A 78 0.50 -20.17 22.23
CA LEU A 78 1.02 -18.87 21.82
C LEU A 78 1.43 -18.05 23.02
N TYR A 79 2.51 -17.27 22.89
CA TYR A 79 2.98 -16.30 23.91
C TYR A 79 3.30 -16.94 25.26
N THR A 80 3.70 -18.22 25.27
CA THR A 80 3.97 -18.99 26.50
C THR A 80 5.28 -18.61 27.16
N THR A 81 6.25 -18.11 26.40
CA THR A 81 7.54 -17.66 26.92
C THR A 81 7.63 -16.14 26.99
N GLU A 82 8.56 -15.63 27.83
CA GLU A 82 8.79 -14.19 27.94
C GLU A 82 9.28 -13.59 26.61
N ALA A 83 10.18 -14.27 25.90
CA ALA A 83 10.67 -13.83 24.60
C ALA A 83 9.53 -13.71 23.56
N GLN A 84 8.58 -14.61 23.56
CA GLN A 84 7.42 -14.52 22.66
C GLN A 84 6.50 -13.35 23.00
N ARG A 85 6.26 -13.10 24.29
CA ARG A 85 5.48 -11.94 24.74
C ARG A 85 6.18 -10.62 24.40
N GLN A 86 7.48 -10.57 24.59
CA GLN A 86 8.28 -9.41 24.24
C GLN A 86 8.24 -9.13 22.73
N ALA A 87 8.46 -10.14 21.89
CA ALA A 87 8.38 -10.00 20.43
C ALA A 87 6.99 -9.51 19.99
N LYS A 88 5.92 -10.00 20.62
CA LYS A 88 4.54 -9.53 20.38
C LYS A 88 4.39 -8.05 20.77
N ALA A 89 4.85 -7.67 21.97
CA ALA A 89 4.73 -6.31 22.47
C ALA A 89 5.51 -5.30 21.62
N GLU A 90 6.71 -5.66 21.16
CA GLU A 90 7.52 -4.83 20.26
C GLU A 90 6.80 -4.59 18.93
N LEU A 91 6.19 -5.63 18.36
CA LEU A 91 5.43 -5.49 17.11
C LEU A 91 4.12 -4.70 17.29
N ASP A 92 3.42 -4.89 18.41
CA ASP A 92 2.19 -4.13 18.72
C ASP A 92 2.44 -2.63 18.90
N ALA A 93 3.62 -2.28 19.36
CA ALA A 93 3.99 -0.88 19.59
C ALA A 93 4.31 -0.11 18.30
N ILE A 94 4.51 -0.80 17.16
CA ILE A 94 4.86 -0.18 15.91
C ILE A 94 3.66 0.51 15.30
N THR A 95 3.81 1.80 14.98
CA THR A 95 2.81 2.61 14.31
C THR A 95 3.32 3.12 12.96
N ARG A 96 2.46 3.78 12.21
CA ARG A 96 2.88 4.47 10.99
C ARG A 96 3.92 5.53 11.28
N THR A 97 3.74 6.30 12.36
CA THR A 97 4.65 7.38 12.73
C THR A 97 5.97 6.86 13.28
N SER A 98 5.96 5.83 14.14
CA SER A 98 7.18 5.33 14.76
C SER A 98 8.18 4.81 13.73
N GLN A 99 7.71 4.10 12.71
CA GLN A 99 8.57 3.44 11.73
C GLN A 99 8.89 4.29 10.49
N SER A 100 8.16 5.41 10.25
CA SER A 100 8.28 6.20 9.01
C SER A 100 9.20 7.40 9.18
N PRO A 101 10.14 7.63 8.26
CA PRO A 101 10.89 8.88 8.21
C PRO A 101 9.97 10.05 7.80
N GLN A 102 10.38 11.28 8.12
CA GLN A 102 9.58 12.48 7.93
C GLN A 102 9.11 12.68 6.49
N GLU A 103 9.95 12.40 5.52
CA GLU A 103 9.59 12.48 4.09
C GLU A 103 8.48 11.51 3.67
N CYS A 104 8.30 10.41 4.39
CA CYS A 104 7.17 9.51 4.18
C CYS A 104 5.88 10.05 4.78
N LEU A 105 5.97 10.74 5.91
CA LEU A 105 4.82 11.36 6.56
C LEU A 105 4.29 12.56 5.77
N GLU A 106 5.19 13.32 5.16
CA GLU A 106 4.90 14.50 4.33
C GLU A 106 4.65 14.16 2.85
N CYS A 107 4.78 12.91 2.45
CA CYS A 107 4.64 12.51 1.06
C CYS A 107 3.23 12.80 0.52
N PRO A 108 3.08 13.54 -0.59
CA PRO A 108 1.78 13.94 -1.14
C PRO A 108 0.92 12.76 -1.58
N VAL A 109 1.53 11.61 -1.81
CA VAL A 109 0.86 10.35 -2.15
C VAL A 109 0.95 9.30 -1.03
N SER A 110 1.08 9.74 0.22
CA SER A 110 1.16 8.85 1.38
C SER A 110 -0.15 8.08 1.63
N ALA A 111 -1.28 8.61 1.17
CA ALA A 111 -2.57 7.93 1.24
C ALA A 111 -2.52 6.57 0.51
N GLY A 112 -2.99 5.51 1.16
CA GLY A 112 -2.94 4.16 0.61
C GLY A 112 -1.52 3.59 0.41
N CYS A 113 -0.47 4.31 0.84
CA CYS A 113 0.89 3.79 0.81
C CYS A 113 1.06 2.72 1.86
N GLY A 114 0.98 1.47 1.42
CA GLY A 114 1.26 0.31 2.27
C GLY A 114 2.71 0.26 2.67
N TRP A 115 2.96 -0.20 3.89
CA TRP A 115 4.28 -0.60 4.35
C TRP A 115 4.21 -2.04 4.86
N CYS A 116 5.32 -2.71 4.87
CA CYS A 116 5.39 -4.12 5.25
C CYS A 116 6.37 -4.30 6.40
N SER A 117 5.85 -4.54 7.60
CA SER A 117 6.67 -4.79 8.78
C SER A 117 7.63 -5.98 8.59
N GLY A 118 7.19 -7.02 7.89
CA GLY A 118 8.05 -8.17 7.56
C GLY A 118 9.17 -7.83 6.58
N LEU A 119 8.93 -6.95 5.59
CA LEU A 119 9.99 -6.45 4.71
C LEU A 119 10.96 -5.56 5.47
N ASN A 120 10.46 -4.69 6.34
CA ASN A 120 11.29 -3.88 7.22
C ASN A 120 12.21 -4.78 8.05
N TYR A 121 11.65 -5.78 8.70
CA TYR A 121 12.40 -6.72 9.52
C TYR A 121 13.43 -7.54 8.70
N GLU A 122 13.07 -7.96 7.51
CA GLU A 122 13.97 -8.66 6.59
C GLU A 122 15.21 -7.82 6.26
N LEU A 123 15.02 -6.54 5.96
CA LEU A 123 16.07 -5.64 5.50
C LEU A 123 16.93 -5.06 6.65
N PHE A 124 16.28 -4.67 7.74
CA PHE A 124 16.92 -3.89 8.81
C PHE A 124 17.08 -4.66 10.12
N GLY A 125 16.46 -5.84 10.26
CA GLY A 125 16.45 -6.58 11.53
C GLY A 125 15.50 -6.01 12.57
N THR A 126 14.76 -4.96 12.21
CA THR A 126 13.66 -4.37 13.00
C THR A 126 12.47 -4.10 12.10
N ALA A 127 11.27 -4.22 12.65
CA ALA A 127 10.05 -3.86 11.93
C ALA A 127 9.72 -2.36 12.07
N ASP A 128 10.40 -1.64 12.98
CA ASP A 128 10.22 -0.22 13.27
C ASP A 128 11.17 0.69 12.46
N GLU A 129 11.52 0.28 11.26
CA GLU A 129 12.29 1.08 10.30
C GLU A 129 11.73 0.86 8.90
N ARG A 130 11.17 1.92 8.30
CA ARG A 130 10.43 1.80 7.03
C ARG A 130 11.35 1.60 5.83
N SER A 131 11.15 0.51 5.12
CA SER A 131 11.73 0.33 3.80
C SER A 131 11.04 1.22 2.77
N THR A 132 11.83 2.01 2.05
CA THR A 132 11.37 2.84 0.91
C THR A 132 11.53 2.14 -0.44
N ALA A 133 11.99 0.88 -0.46
CA ALA A 133 12.21 0.12 -1.69
C ALA A 133 10.95 -0.04 -2.56
N ILE A 134 9.77 0.00 -1.93
CA ILE A 134 8.47 -0.11 -2.62
C ILE A 134 7.89 1.23 -3.07
N CYS A 135 8.54 2.38 -2.79
CA CYS A 135 8.02 3.71 -3.11
C CYS A 135 7.66 3.86 -4.58
N TRP A 136 8.53 3.42 -5.48
CA TRP A 136 8.29 3.52 -6.92
C TRP A 136 7.08 2.70 -7.37
N ALA A 137 6.91 1.51 -6.82
CA ALA A 137 5.74 0.67 -7.11
C ALA A 137 4.45 1.33 -6.64
N HIS A 138 4.46 1.95 -5.45
CA HIS A 138 3.31 2.71 -4.95
C HIS A 138 3.01 3.93 -5.83
N LYS A 139 4.00 4.76 -6.14
CA LYS A 139 3.83 5.92 -7.01
C LYS A 139 3.30 5.52 -8.40
N ALA A 140 3.82 4.44 -8.99
CA ALA A 140 3.31 3.91 -10.26
C ALA A 140 1.86 3.43 -10.15
N ARG A 141 1.47 2.80 -9.02
CA ARG A 141 0.09 2.43 -8.74
C ARG A 141 -0.83 3.64 -8.66
N VAL A 142 -0.40 4.70 -7.97
CA VAL A 142 -1.16 5.95 -7.88
C VAL A 142 -1.45 6.51 -9.28
N LEU A 143 -0.43 6.62 -10.13
CA LEU A 143 -0.61 7.11 -11.50
C LEU A 143 -1.55 6.22 -12.33
N ALA A 144 -1.44 4.90 -12.17
CA ALA A 144 -2.33 3.95 -12.86
C ALA A 144 -3.78 4.08 -12.38
N SER A 145 -4.00 4.26 -11.07
CA SER A 145 -5.32 4.49 -10.50
C SER A 145 -5.92 5.82 -10.99
N CYS A 146 -5.14 6.91 -10.98
CA CYS A 146 -5.61 8.20 -11.51
C CYS A 146 -6.00 8.09 -12.99
N TYR A 147 -5.19 7.43 -13.82
CA TYR A 147 -5.53 7.16 -15.21
C TYR A 147 -6.84 6.41 -15.34
N TYR A 148 -6.98 5.30 -14.62
CA TYR A 148 -8.15 4.42 -14.68
C TYR A 148 -9.42 5.14 -14.25
N HIS A 149 -9.42 5.79 -13.09
CA HIS A 149 -10.59 6.47 -12.56
C HIS A 149 -11.02 7.66 -13.44
N ASN A 150 -10.07 8.50 -13.86
CA ASN A 150 -10.37 9.66 -14.69
C ASN A 150 -10.91 9.26 -16.07
N ARG A 151 -10.31 8.26 -16.72
CA ARG A 151 -10.83 7.70 -17.97
C ARG A 151 -12.22 7.11 -17.79
N ARG A 152 -12.42 6.33 -16.74
CA ARG A 152 -13.69 5.69 -16.44
C ARG A 152 -14.78 6.71 -16.16
N TYR A 153 -14.48 7.77 -15.42
CA TYR A 153 -15.39 8.88 -15.19
C TYR A 153 -15.80 9.59 -16.49
N LEU A 154 -14.85 9.86 -17.37
CA LEU A 154 -15.11 10.53 -18.64
C LEU A 154 -15.97 9.68 -19.58
N GLU A 155 -15.73 8.38 -19.67
CA GLU A 155 -16.36 7.49 -20.65
C GLU A 155 -17.63 6.79 -20.14
N ILE A 156 -17.71 6.50 -18.85
CA ILE A 156 -18.80 5.71 -18.26
C ILE A 156 -19.59 6.53 -17.23
N GLY A 157 -18.90 7.39 -16.44
CA GLY A 157 -19.53 8.21 -15.40
C GLY A 157 -19.81 7.47 -14.09
N ASP A 158 -19.19 6.32 -13.85
CA ASP A 158 -19.50 5.45 -12.71
C ASP A 158 -18.54 5.54 -11.52
N CYS A 159 -17.58 6.45 -11.56
CA CYS A 159 -16.65 6.73 -10.45
C CYS A 159 -16.34 8.22 -10.37
N LEU A 160 -15.75 8.66 -9.26
CA LEU A 160 -15.33 10.05 -9.13
C LEU A 160 -13.93 10.26 -9.72
N PRO A 161 -13.64 11.44 -10.28
CA PRO A 161 -12.30 11.76 -10.76
C PRO A 161 -11.32 11.91 -9.59
N ILE A 162 -10.06 11.62 -9.86
CA ILE A 162 -8.97 11.67 -8.87
C ILE A 162 -7.89 12.61 -9.34
N GLU A 163 -7.51 13.55 -8.45
CA GLU A 163 -6.38 14.46 -8.67
C GLU A 163 -5.04 13.72 -8.55
N VAL A 164 -4.14 13.95 -9.51
CA VAL A 164 -2.75 13.46 -9.45
C VAL A 164 -1.93 14.36 -8.54
N ARG A 165 -1.72 13.93 -7.31
CA ARG A 165 -0.96 14.69 -6.30
C ARG A 165 0.53 14.43 -6.36
N LEU A 166 1.00 13.54 -7.24
CA LEU A 166 2.42 13.26 -7.40
C LEU A 166 3.09 14.43 -8.13
N PRO A 167 4.21 14.99 -7.61
CA PRO A 167 4.97 16.03 -8.32
C PRO A 167 5.43 15.56 -9.70
N ALA A 168 5.41 16.48 -10.68
CA ALA A 168 5.77 16.17 -12.06
C ALA A 168 7.18 15.57 -12.20
N GLU A 169 8.14 16.04 -11.38
CA GLU A 169 9.51 15.51 -11.36
C GLU A 169 9.57 14.03 -10.99
N ASP A 170 8.69 13.57 -10.12
CA ASP A 170 8.60 12.16 -9.73
C ASP A 170 7.79 11.35 -10.76
N GLY A 171 6.71 11.94 -11.29
CA GLY A 171 5.93 11.32 -12.35
C GLY A 171 6.74 11.04 -13.61
N LEU A 172 7.58 11.97 -14.01
CA LEU A 172 8.47 11.88 -15.18
C LEU A 172 9.62 10.86 -15.00
N LYS A 173 9.94 10.46 -13.77
CA LYS A 173 10.85 9.34 -13.52
C LYS A 173 10.18 7.96 -13.75
N ILE A 174 8.85 7.94 -13.76
CA ILE A 174 8.04 6.70 -13.90
C ILE A 174 7.45 6.59 -15.29
N LEU A 175 6.96 7.70 -15.85
CA LEU A 175 6.30 7.75 -17.14
C LEU A 175 7.13 8.57 -18.16
N PRO A 176 7.17 8.15 -19.43
CA PRO A 176 7.63 9.02 -20.50
C PRO A 176 6.83 10.33 -20.53
N ALA A 177 7.47 11.42 -20.97
CA ALA A 177 6.86 12.75 -20.97
C ALA A 177 5.51 12.80 -21.72
N GLU A 178 5.40 12.09 -22.84
CA GLU A 178 4.16 12.00 -23.61
C GLU A 178 3.03 11.34 -22.80
N LYS A 179 3.35 10.30 -22.01
CA LYS A 179 2.38 9.59 -21.16
C LYS A 179 2.00 10.40 -19.92
N TRP A 180 2.93 11.16 -19.39
CA TRP A 180 2.63 12.13 -18.34
C TRP A 180 1.68 13.22 -18.85
N ALA A 181 1.94 13.80 -20.02
CA ALA A 181 1.07 14.81 -20.64
C ALA A 181 -0.34 14.25 -20.94
N GLU A 182 -0.44 13.01 -21.44
CA GLU A 182 -1.70 12.31 -21.64
C GLU A 182 -2.49 12.19 -20.32
N LEU A 183 -1.84 11.75 -19.24
CA LEU A 183 -2.45 11.61 -17.92
C LEU A 183 -2.97 12.96 -17.40
N MET A 184 -2.18 14.01 -17.49
CA MET A 184 -2.57 15.37 -17.06
C MET A 184 -3.73 15.94 -17.88
N HIS A 185 -3.76 15.66 -19.19
CA HIS A 185 -4.89 16.07 -20.04
C HIS A 185 -6.19 15.35 -19.63
N ILE A 186 -6.13 14.05 -19.37
CA ILE A 186 -7.27 13.25 -18.92
C ILE A 186 -7.77 13.74 -17.55
N GLU A 187 -6.85 13.99 -16.61
CA GLU A 187 -7.19 14.55 -15.31
C GLU A 187 -7.91 15.88 -15.42
N THR A 188 -7.32 16.82 -16.18
CA THR A 188 -7.90 18.16 -16.37
C THR A 188 -9.33 18.05 -16.94
N ALA A 189 -9.53 17.23 -17.98
CA ALA A 189 -10.84 17.04 -18.59
C ALA A 189 -11.85 16.43 -17.59
N ALA A 190 -11.41 15.47 -16.78
CA ALA A 190 -12.28 14.82 -15.79
C ALA A 190 -12.67 15.76 -14.65
N LEU A 191 -11.72 16.52 -14.12
CA LEU A 191 -11.98 17.49 -13.06
C LEU A 191 -12.84 18.66 -13.53
N MET A 192 -12.64 19.17 -14.76
CA MET A 192 -13.49 20.23 -15.35
C MET A 192 -14.93 19.73 -15.51
N LYS A 193 -15.12 18.55 -16.10
CA LYS A 193 -16.45 17.94 -16.24
C LYS A 193 -17.14 17.78 -14.88
N PHE A 194 -16.40 17.32 -13.87
CA PHE A 194 -16.94 17.16 -12.52
C PHE A 194 -17.33 18.49 -11.89
N ALA A 195 -16.48 19.53 -12.03
CA ALA A 195 -16.78 20.88 -11.54
C ALA A 195 -18.07 21.45 -12.16
N ASP A 196 -18.26 21.27 -13.47
CA ASP A 196 -19.46 21.69 -14.18
C ASP A 196 -20.70 20.93 -13.65
N GLU A 197 -20.61 19.63 -13.44
CA GLU A 197 -21.71 18.80 -12.93
C GLU A 197 -22.17 19.18 -11.51
N ILE A 198 -21.24 19.63 -10.64
CA ILE A 198 -21.57 20.08 -9.27
C ILE A 198 -21.78 21.58 -9.13
N GLY A 199 -21.72 22.33 -10.25
CA GLY A 199 -21.99 23.77 -10.28
C GLY A 199 -20.91 24.64 -9.65
N ILE A 200 -19.65 24.19 -9.65
CA ILE A 200 -18.48 24.95 -9.24
C ILE A 200 -17.73 25.36 -10.52
N SER A 201 -18.06 26.54 -11.04
CA SER A 201 -17.37 27.14 -12.19
C SER A 201 -16.62 28.39 -11.78
#